data_f7e3674b47cd2fe550607e9d39f6225e
#
_entry.id   f7e3674b47cd2fe550607e9d39f6225e
#
_cell.length_a   1.000
_cell.length_b   1.000
_cell.length_c   1.000
_cell.angle_alpha   90.00
_cell.angle_beta   90.00
_cell.angle_gamma   90.00
#
_symmetry.space_group_name_H-M   'P 1'
#
loop_
_entity.id
_entity.type
_entity.pdbx_description
1 polymer ?
#
loop_
_entity_poly.entity_id
_entity_poly.type
_entity_poly.pdbx_seq_one_letter_code
_entity_poly.pdbx_strand_id
1 'polypeptide(L)'
;MSTKSKELPRAASPEEVGVSSALTEQFLHYIKEQNLEFHSFMVIRHGKIAVEWYNEPYTADTSHSMYSVSKTFSATAIGFAVSEGLLSLDDKVLDFFPEYTPKSDSPYFDKLTVRSLITMTSGKQTNMLEEKGKIDWIEDFINSPWVFEPGTQYLYVNENIYMLCAIIHRVAKTSVVDYLMPRLFEPLGIERPFWETDQNGIEAGGWGLYIKTMDLAKVMTCYLHEGKYKNKQILPKEWVKEATVNQIGDIKMPSKDKDCCAGYGYCIWMDDTEPYSYRADGMFSQFGINFPSLDATIISTVAIPCEDEARAAIWAFFPAAFADEDGNGVEVGTSRVNRPVASKHSVTERRLIGKT
;
A
#
# COMPACT_ATOMS: atom_id res chain seq x y z
N MET A 1 -18.99 20.40 8.90
CA MET A 1 -19.59 19.86 7.65
C MET A 1 -19.97 18.41 7.90
N SER A 2 -21.14 17.96 7.43
CA SER A 2 -21.60 16.58 7.64
C SER A 2 -20.65 15.56 7.03
N THR A 3 -20.38 14.45 7.71
CA THR A 3 -19.54 13.33 7.24
C THR A 3 -20.00 12.80 5.88
N LYS A 4 -21.31 12.79 5.60
CA LYS A 4 -21.88 12.41 4.29
C LYS A 4 -21.33 13.19 3.09
N SER A 5 -20.87 14.44 3.27
CA SER A 5 -20.29 15.24 2.19
C SER A 5 -18.88 14.78 1.77
N LYS A 6 -18.26 13.93 2.59
CA LYS A 6 -16.87 13.44 2.38
C LYS A 6 -16.78 12.02 1.84
N GLU A 7 -17.90 11.31 1.71
CA GLU A 7 -17.94 9.98 1.10
C GLU A 7 -17.76 10.08 -0.43
N LEU A 8 -17.21 9.02 -1.02
CA LEU A 8 -17.21 8.85 -2.48
C LEU A 8 -18.66 8.71 -2.97
N PRO A 9 -19.05 9.39 -4.04
CA PRO A 9 -20.37 9.18 -4.62
C PRO A 9 -20.49 7.77 -5.19
N ARG A 10 -21.69 7.21 -5.19
CA ARG A 10 -21.97 5.93 -5.83
C ARG A 10 -22.50 6.16 -7.23
N ALA A 11 -22.09 5.33 -8.18
CA ALA A 11 -22.72 5.26 -9.50
C ALA A 11 -24.13 4.70 -9.36
N ALA A 12 -25.03 5.03 -10.29
CA ALA A 12 -26.38 4.47 -10.32
C ALA A 12 -26.38 2.98 -10.72
N SER A 13 -25.40 2.58 -11.52
CA SER A 13 -25.04 1.19 -11.81
C SER A 13 -23.54 1.13 -12.15
N PRO A 14 -22.90 -0.06 -12.13
CA PRO A 14 -21.52 -0.21 -12.57
C PRO A 14 -21.30 0.29 -14.01
N GLU A 15 -22.25 0.07 -14.90
CA GLU A 15 -22.18 0.47 -16.33
C GLU A 15 -22.18 2.00 -16.50
N GLU A 16 -22.75 2.77 -15.56
CA GLU A 16 -22.69 4.24 -15.63
C GLU A 16 -21.25 4.75 -15.71
N VAL A 17 -20.33 4.02 -15.11
CA VAL A 17 -18.89 4.36 -15.11
C VAL A 17 -18.08 3.34 -15.89
N GLY A 18 -18.70 2.59 -16.79
CA GLY A 18 -18.04 1.63 -17.67
C GLY A 18 -17.41 0.44 -16.95
N VAL A 19 -18.06 -0.05 -15.88
CA VAL A 19 -17.65 -1.28 -15.19
C VAL A 19 -18.70 -2.35 -15.50
N SER A 20 -18.26 -3.52 -15.95
CA SER A 20 -19.18 -4.64 -16.27
C SER A 20 -19.72 -5.27 -14.99
N SER A 21 -21.03 -5.14 -14.74
CA SER A 21 -21.69 -5.86 -13.66
C SER A 21 -21.60 -7.37 -13.84
N ALA A 22 -21.73 -7.86 -15.08
CA ALA A 22 -21.64 -9.28 -15.38
C ALA A 22 -20.27 -9.90 -15.02
N LEU A 23 -19.15 -9.22 -15.34
CA LEU A 23 -17.82 -9.69 -14.96
C LEU A 23 -17.58 -9.54 -13.45
N THR A 24 -18.11 -8.50 -12.84
CA THR A 24 -18.07 -8.32 -11.38
C THR A 24 -18.82 -9.44 -10.66
N GLU A 25 -20.02 -9.81 -11.10
CA GLU A 25 -20.78 -10.93 -10.54
C GLU A 25 -20.03 -12.26 -10.72
N GLN A 26 -19.43 -12.48 -11.89
CA GLN A 26 -18.60 -13.65 -12.13
C GLN A 26 -17.38 -13.70 -11.20
N PHE A 27 -16.73 -12.57 -10.94
CA PHE A 27 -15.65 -12.47 -9.97
C PHE A 27 -16.15 -12.84 -8.56
N LEU A 28 -17.23 -12.24 -8.09
CA LEU A 28 -17.78 -12.53 -6.75
C LEU A 28 -18.22 -13.99 -6.62
N HIS A 29 -18.75 -14.57 -7.69
CA HIS A 29 -19.09 -15.99 -7.72
C HIS A 29 -17.83 -16.87 -7.68
N TYR A 30 -16.82 -16.52 -8.48
CA TYR A 30 -15.53 -17.20 -8.54
C TYR A 30 -14.84 -17.24 -7.18
N ILE A 31 -14.68 -16.11 -6.49
CA ILE A 31 -14.03 -16.08 -5.18
C ILE A 31 -14.76 -16.94 -4.15
N LYS A 32 -16.09 -17.00 -4.22
CA LYS A 32 -16.93 -17.85 -3.36
C LYS A 32 -16.75 -19.34 -3.70
N GLU A 33 -16.81 -19.72 -4.97
CA GLU A 33 -16.61 -21.11 -5.42
C GLU A 33 -15.22 -21.62 -5.08
N GLN A 34 -14.22 -20.76 -5.18
CA GLN A 34 -12.83 -21.09 -4.85
C GLN A 34 -12.54 -21.00 -3.35
N ASN A 35 -13.52 -20.65 -2.50
CA ASN A 35 -13.36 -20.37 -1.07
C ASN A 35 -12.21 -19.41 -0.78
N LEU A 36 -12.06 -18.37 -1.58
CA LEU A 36 -11.12 -17.28 -1.32
C LEU A 36 -11.77 -16.35 -0.30
N GLU A 37 -11.12 -16.19 0.85
CA GLU A 37 -11.69 -15.45 1.99
C GLU A 37 -11.53 -13.95 1.81
N PHE A 38 -12.34 -13.37 0.91
CA PHE A 38 -12.49 -11.93 0.79
C PHE A 38 -13.48 -11.43 1.85
N HIS A 39 -13.09 -10.38 2.58
CA HIS A 39 -13.95 -9.70 3.55
C HIS A 39 -14.70 -8.53 2.91
N SER A 40 -14.02 -7.79 2.04
CA SER A 40 -14.61 -6.71 1.26
C SER A 40 -13.96 -6.58 -0.10
N PHE A 41 -14.73 -6.04 -1.04
CA PHE A 41 -14.24 -5.69 -2.38
C PHE A 41 -14.93 -4.42 -2.86
N MET A 42 -14.16 -3.46 -3.36
CA MET A 42 -14.68 -2.21 -3.86
C MET A 42 -13.99 -1.82 -5.17
N VAL A 43 -14.77 -1.32 -6.13
CA VAL A 43 -14.27 -0.74 -7.38
C VAL A 43 -14.74 0.69 -7.46
N ILE A 44 -13.79 1.59 -7.64
CA ILE A 44 -14.03 3.01 -7.89
C ILE A 44 -13.59 3.30 -9.31
N ARG A 45 -14.39 4.00 -10.10
CA ARG A 45 -14.03 4.48 -11.42
C ARG A 45 -14.61 5.87 -11.66
N HIS A 46 -13.83 6.76 -12.27
CA HIS A 46 -14.19 8.17 -12.51
C HIS A 46 -14.68 8.87 -11.23
N GLY A 47 -14.01 8.53 -10.10
CA GLY A 47 -14.32 9.09 -8.79
C GLY A 47 -15.66 8.63 -8.18
N LYS A 48 -16.32 7.61 -8.74
CA LYS A 48 -17.56 7.02 -8.21
C LYS A 48 -17.37 5.56 -7.86
N ILE A 49 -18.01 5.11 -6.79
CA ILE A 49 -18.07 3.70 -6.41
C ILE A 49 -18.98 2.98 -7.40
N ALA A 50 -18.42 2.06 -8.17
CA ALA A 50 -19.14 1.17 -9.09
C ALA A 50 -19.56 -0.13 -8.41
N VAL A 51 -18.70 -0.66 -7.53
CA VAL A 51 -18.91 -1.90 -6.79
C VAL A 51 -18.55 -1.67 -5.33
N GLU A 52 -19.45 -2.09 -4.45
CA GLU A 52 -19.21 -2.09 -2.99
C GLU A 52 -19.81 -3.37 -2.43
N TRP A 53 -18.96 -4.28 -1.96
CA TRP A 53 -19.36 -5.57 -1.47
C TRP A 53 -18.63 -5.95 -0.19
N TYR A 54 -19.38 -6.53 0.73
CA TYR A 54 -18.87 -7.03 2.02
C TYR A 54 -19.38 -8.45 2.23
N ASN A 55 -18.51 -9.32 2.69
CA ASN A 55 -18.86 -10.69 3.04
C ASN A 55 -19.21 -10.76 4.53
N GLU A 56 -20.37 -11.31 4.86
CA GLU A 56 -20.74 -11.50 6.27
C GLU A 56 -19.69 -12.35 7.03
N PRO A 57 -19.31 -11.98 8.26
CA PRO A 57 -19.93 -10.95 9.13
C PRO A 57 -19.36 -9.53 8.96
N TYR A 58 -18.53 -9.27 7.97
CA TYR A 58 -17.88 -7.96 7.74
C TYR A 58 -18.88 -6.97 7.14
N THR A 59 -18.72 -5.71 7.50
CA THR A 59 -19.58 -4.61 7.08
C THR A 59 -18.74 -3.39 6.70
N ALA A 60 -19.40 -2.35 6.18
CA ALA A 60 -18.76 -1.07 5.87
C ALA A 60 -18.11 -0.41 7.10
N ASP A 61 -18.55 -0.76 8.30
CA ASP A 61 -18.02 -0.22 9.55
C ASP A 61 -16.90 -1.06 10.17
N THR A 62 -16.61 -2.20 9.57
CA THR A 62 -15.53 -3.07 10.05
C THR A 62 -14.16 -2.50 9.67
N SER A 63 -13.34 -2.19 10.68
CA SER A 63 -11.93 -1.86 10.45
C SER A 63 -11.11 -3.13 10.31
N HIS A 64 -10.18 -3.14 9.36
CA HIS A 64 -9.28 -4.25 9.10
C HIS A 64 -7.85 -3.86 9.45
N SER A 65 -7.06 -4.84 9.91
CA SER A 65 -5.61 -4.70 9.97
C SER A 65 -5.07 -4.54 8.55
N MET A 66 -4.39 -3.45 8.30
CA MET A 66 -3.86 -3.11 6.98
C MET A 66 -2.51 -3.75 6.68
N TYR A 67 -1.90 -4.40 7.67
CA TYR A 67 -0.57 -4.96 7.52
C TYR A 67 0.37 -3.95 6.80
N SER A 68 1.06 -4.37 5.74
CA SER A 68 2.03 -3.51 5.06
C SER A 68 1.42 -2.36 4.24
N VAL A 69 0.10 -2.31 4.01
CA VAL A 69 -0.56 -1.08 3.52
C VAL A 69 -0.30 0.10 4.44
N SER A 70 -0.08 -0.13 5.75
CA SER A 70 0.34 0.89 6.72
C SER A 70 1.53 1.72 6.25
N LYS A 71 2.47 1.11 5.51
CA LYS A 71 3.66 1.79 4.98
C LYS A 71 3.32 2.95 4.06
N THR A 72 2.26 2.82 3.26
CA THR A 72 1.80 3.91 2.38
C THR A 72 1.36 5.13 3.19
N PHE A 73 0.74 4.91 4.35
CA PHE A 73 0.35 6.00 5.26
C PHE A 73 1.56 6.62 5.96
N SER A 74 2.53 5.82 6.40
CA SER A 74 3.80 6.32 6.94
C SER A 74 4.56 7.16 5.91
N ALA A 75 4.63 6.68 4.66
CA ALA A 75 5.21 7.42 3.55
C ALA A 75 4.44 8.73 3.26
N THR A 76 3.11 8.71 3.37
CA THR A 76 2.29 9.90 3.23
C THR A 76 2.64 10.95 4.29
N ALA A 77 2.90 10.55 5.53
CA ALA A 77 3.34 11.47 6.58
C ALA A 77 4.71 12.10 6.23
N ILE A 78 5.65 11.32 5.72
CA ILE A 78 6.93 11.85 5.20
C ILE A 78 6.67 12.84 4.06
N GLY A 79 5.75 12.55 3.14
CA GLY A 79 5.39 13.44 2.05
C GLY A 79 4.90 14.81 2.51
N PHE A 80 4.07 14.85 3.55
CA PHE A 80 3.67 16.11 4.16
C PHE A 80 4.86 16.82 4.82
N ALA A 81 5.69 16.09 5.57
CA ALA A 81 6.85 16.69 6.24
C ALA A 81 7.86 17.28 5.26
N VAL A 82 8.10 16.60 4.13
CA VAL A 82 8.94 17.15 3.04
C VAL A 82 8.31 18.41 2.46
N SER A 83 7.01 18.39 2.16
CA SER A 83 6.32 19.54 1.56
C SER A 83 6.24 20.75 2.50
N GLU A 84 6.27 20.52 3.81
CA GLU A 84 6.28 21.53 4.85
C GLU A 84 7.72 22.01 5.19
N GLY A 85 8.74 21.42 4.59
CA GLY A 85 10.15 21.76 4.84
C GLY A 85 10.66 21.32 6.21
N LEU A 86 10.01 20.35 6.85
CA LEU A 86 10.44 19.80 8.13
C LEU A 86 11.62 18.83 8.00
N LEU A 87 11.76 18.20 6.85
CA LEU A 87 12.85 17.29 6.51
C LEU A 87 13.03 17.21 4.98
N SER A 88 14.18 16.66 4.58
CA SER A 88 14.48 16.26 3.20
C SER A 88 14.64 14.75 3.11
N LEU A 89 14.35 14.17 1.95
CA LEU A 89 14.64 12.75 1.72
C LEU A 89 16.14 12.44 1.76
N ASP A 90 16.99 13.43 1.56
CA ASP A 90 18.45 13.27 1.57
C ASP A 90 19.08 13.54 2.95
N ASP A 91 18.24 13.89 3.95
CA ASP A 91 18.73 14.03 5.32
C ASP A 91 19.21 12.68 5.88
N LYS A 92 20.28 12.71 6.64
CA LYS A 92 20.84 11.52 7.28
C LYS A 92 19.97 11.08 8.45
N VAL A 93 19.72 9.80 8.53
CA VAL A 93 18.85 9.22 9.58
C VAL A 93 19.40 9.53 10.97
N LEU A 94 20.72 9.44 11.18
CA LEU A 94 21.33 9.68 12.49
C LEU A 94 21.18 11.12 12.98
N ASP A 95 21.04 12.10 12.09
CA ASP A 95 20.89 13.50 12.49
C ASP A 95 19.59 13.75 13.29
N PHE A 96 18.58 12.87 13.11
CA PHE A 96 17.35 12.92 13.90
C PHE A 96 17.46 12.28 15.28
N PHE A 97 18.54 11.54 15.54
CA PHE A 97 18.74 10.73 16.75
C PHE A 97 20.14 10.95 17.39
N PRO A 98 20.50 12.22 17.71
CA PRO A 98 21.85 12.56 18.17
C PRO A 98 22.21 11.93 19.53
N GLU A 99 21.23 11.47 20.29
CA GLU A 99 21.44 10.77 21.56
C GLU A 99 21.88 9.30 21.42
N TYR A 100 21.73 8.73 20.20
CA TYR A 100 22.13 7.35 19.93
C TYR A 100 23.53 7.31 19.29
N THR A 101 24.44 6.60 19.93
CA THR A 101 25.77 6.39 19.40
C THR A 101 25.87 5.00 18.75
N PRO A 102 26.14 4.92 17.44
CA PRO A 102 26.35 3.62 16.79
C PRO A 102 27.51 2.84 17.43
N LYS A 103 27.33 1.53 17.56
CA LYS A 103 28.37 0.61 18.09
C LYS A 103 29.46 0.28 17.04
N SER A 104 29.31 0.74 15.81
CA SER A 104 30.28 0.53 14.73
C SER A 104 30.57 1.84 13.99
N ASP A 105 31.82 1.99 13.51
CA ASP A 105 32.26 3.14 12.72
C ASP A 105 32.04 2.94 11.21
N SER A 106 30.94 2.30 10.84
CA SER A 106 30.65 2.02 9.42
C SER A 106 30.46 3.32 8.63
N PRO A 107 31.14 3.48 7.48
CA PRO A 107 30.92 4.64 6.60
C PRO A 107 29.52 4.66 5.96
N TYR A 108 28.75 3.59 6.10
CA TYR A 108 27.39 3.49 5.57
C TYR A 108 26.40 4.38 6.31
N PHE A 109 26.69 4.79 7.54
CA PHE A 109 25.86 5.76 8.25
C PHE A 109 25.77 7.11 7.53
N ASP A 110 26.81 7.53 6.84
CA ASP A 110 26.78 8.75 6.03
C ASP A 110 25.88 8.66 4.79
N LYS A 111 25.52 7.44 4.38
CA LYS A 111 24.67 7.11 3.23
C LYS A 111 23.28 6.67 3.62
N LEU A 112 23.03 6.45 4.92
CA LEU A 112 21.73 6.08 5.45
C LEU A 112 20.85 7.32 5.54
N THR A 113 19.99 7.51 4.55
CA THR A 113 19.11 8.67 4.41
C THR A 113 17.64 8.28 4.55
N VAL A 114 16.77 9.27 4.74
CA VAL A 114 15.32 9.08 4.72
C VAL A 114 14.87 8.41 3.41
N ARG A 115 15.49 8.80 2.28
CA ARG A 115 15.27 8.16 0.97
C ARG A 115 15.57 6.67 1.00
N SER A 116 16.71 6.27 1.56
CA SER A 116 17.10 4.86 1.63
C SER A 116 16.15 4.02 2.49
N LEU A 117 15.54 4.61 3.51
CA LEU A 117 14.49 3.95 4.31
C LEU A 117 13.21 3.73 3.49
N ILE A 118 12.68 4.81 2.90
CA ILE A 118 11.37 4.79 2.23
C ILE A 118 11.36 3.96 0.94
N THR A 119 12.53 3.80 0.31
CA THR A 119 12.72 2.99 -0.90
C THR A 119 13.19 1.56 -0.64
N MET A 120 13.27 1.14 0.65
CA MET A 120 13.75 -0.19 1.03
C MET A 120 15.19 -0.51 0.58
N THR A 121 16.04 0.51 0.54
CA THR A 121 17.45 0.39 0.13
C THR A 121 18.43 0.77 1.26
N SER A 122 18.00 0.68 2.51
CA SER A 122 18.79 1.07 3.68
C SER A 122 20.06 0.24 3.90
N GLY A 123 20.08 -1.00 3.43
CA GLY A 123 21.19 -1.94 3.71
C GLY A 123 21.19 -2.53 5.11
N LYS A 124 20.19 -2.21 5.92
CA LYS A 124 20.01 -2.78 7.27
C LYS A 124 19.24 -4.07 7.22
N GLN A 125 19.59 -5.01 8.09
CA GLN A 125 18.83 -6.22 8.36
C GLN A 125 18.55 -6.29 9.86
N THR A 126 17.29 -6.37 10.24
CA THR A 126 16.86 -6.39 11.64
C THR A 126 16.03 -7.62 11.93
N ASN A 127 15.90 -7.97 13.20
CA ASN A 127 15.09 -9.08 13.70
C ASN A 127 14.17 -8.62 14.84
N MET A 128 13.81 -7.34 14.91
CA MET A 128 13.03 -6.79 16.03
C MET A 128 11.72 -7.53 16.29
N LEU A 129 11.07 -8.04 15.23
CA LEU A 129 9.83 -8.79 15.36
C LEU A 129 10.01 -10.16 16.00
N GLU A 130 11.21 -10.72 16.00
CA GLU A 130 11.54 -12.03 16.56
C GLU A 130 11.95 -11.95 18.02
N GLU A 131 12.39 -10.77 18.48
CA GLU A 131 12.86 -10.58 19.84
C GLU A 131 11.72 -10.24 20.81
N LYS A 132 11.58 -11.05 21.87
CA LYS A 132 10.59 -10.83 22.93
C LYS A 132 11.24 -10.04 24.07
N GLY A 133 10.81 -8.80 24.28
CA GLY A 133 11.24 -8.00 25.44
C GLY A 133 11.12 -6.49 25.24
N LYS A 134 11.61 -5.74 26.23
CA LYS A 134 11.71 -4.28 26.13
C LYS A 134 12.96 -3.92 25.34
N ILE A 135 12.82 -3.79 24.04
CA ILE A 135 13.89 -3.38 23.14
C ILE A 135 13.61 -1.95 22.71
N ASP A 136 14.62 -1.09 22.74
CA ASP A 136 14.56 0.19 22.07
C ASP A 136 14.75 -0.05 20.57
N TRP A 137 13.68 0.08 19.80
CA TRP A 137 13.69 -0.23 18.37
C TRP A 137 14.55 0.72 17.56
N ILE A 138 14.76 1.96 18.03
CA ILE A 138 15.66 2.91 17.39
C ILE A 138 17.10 2.43 17.60
N GLU A 139 17.47 2.12 18.85
CA GLU A 139 18.81 1.61 19.17
C GLU A 139 19.13 0.31 18.43
N ASP A 140 18.15 -0.60 18.39
CA ASP A 140 18.28 -1.88 17.69
C ASP A 140 18.48 -1.68 16.18
N PHE A 141 17.68 -0.83 15.55
CA PHE A 141 17.82 -0.51 14.14
C PHE A 141 19.21 0.11 13.85
N ILE A 142 19.64 1.09 14.62
CA ILE A 142 20.95 1.75 14.44
C ILE A 142 22.07 0.73 14.53
N ASN A 143 22.00 -0.21 15.48
CA ASN A 143 23.03 -1.21 15.73
C ASN A 143 22.84 -2.52 14.95
N SER A 144 21.79 -2.66 14.16
CA SER A 144 21.57 -3.86 13.34
C SER A 144 22.64 -4.02 12.26
N PRO A 145 22.88 -5.26 11.78
CA PRO A 145 23.90 -5.53 10.77
C PRO A 145 23.68 -4.78 9.45
N TRP A 146 24.76 -4.44 8.79
CA TRP A 146 24.77 -4.02 7.41
C TRP A 146 24.90 -5.25 6.51
N VAL A 147 24.05 -5.37 5.49
CA VAL A 147 24.12 -6.44 4.50
C VAL A 147 24.54 -5.95 3.12
N PHE A 148 24.40 -4.65 2.87
CA PHE A 148 24.92 -3.95 1.69
C PHE A 148 25.01 -2.46 1.96
N GLU A 149 25.66 -1.75 1.04
CA GLU A 149 25.76 -0.29 1.07
C GLU A 149 24.41 0.35 0.78
N PRO A 150 23.94 1.34 1.58
CA PRO A 150 22.68 2.03 1.32
C PRO A 150 22.56 2.54 -0.12
N GLY A 151 21.42 2.33 -0.75
CA GLY A 151 21.13 2.74 -2.12
C GLY A 151 21.62 1.79 -3.21
N THR A 152 22.26 0.64 -2.87
CA THR A 152 22.82 -0.26 -3.88
C THR A 152 22.00 -1.52 -4.15
N GLN A 153 21.20 -1.96 -3.19
CA GLN A 153 20.35 -3.15 -3.30
C GLN A 153 19.00 -2.90 -2.62
N TYR A 154 18.03 -3.72 -2.93
CA TYR A 154 16.71 -3.72 -2.31
C TYR A 154 16.60 -4.83 -1.28
N LEU A 155 16.12 -4.49 -0.08
CA LEU A 155 15.72 -5.44 0.95
C LEU A 155 14.49 -4.89 1.66
N TYR A 156 13.39 -5.62 1.60
CA TYR A 156 12.15 -5.23 2.26
C TYR A 156 12.27 -5.43 3.78
N VAL A 157 12.31 -4.32 4.51
CA VAL A 157 12.56 -4.27 5.96
C VAL A 157 11.48 -3.41 6.62
N ASN A 158 10.68 -3.99 7.51
CA ASN A 158 9.60 -3.27 8.19
C ASN A 158 10.12 -2.12 9.04
N GLU A 159 11.25 -2.32 9.67
CA GLU A 159 11.88 -1.38 10.61
C GLU A 159 12.38 -0.11 9.92
N ASN A 160 12.65 -0.15 8.61
CA ASN A 160 12.87 1.08 7.85
C ASN A 160 11.71 2.05 8.02
N ILE A 161 10.48 1.54 8.01
CA ILE A 161 9.27 2.36 8.08
C ILE A 161 8.97 2.78 9.51
N TYR A 162 9.27 1.94 10.50
CA TYR A 162 9.26 2.36 11.89
C TYR A 162 10.18 3.58 12.11
N MET A 163 11.39 3.55 11.56
CA MET A 163 12.32 4.70 11.63
C MET A 163 11.74 5.96 10.99
N LEU A 164 10.95 5.85 9.90
CA LEU A 164 10.24 7.00 9.33
C LEU A 164 9.20 7.56 10.31
N CYS A 165 8.46 6.70 11.01
CA CYS A 165 7.54 7.13 12.06
C CYS A 165 8.28 7.81 13.21
N ALA A 166 9.39 7.24 13.66
CA ALA A 166 10.23 7.84 14.69
C ALA A 166 10.76 9.23 14.27
N ILE A 167 11.14 9.41 13.00
CA ILE A 167 11.55 10.70 12.45
C ILE A 167 10.38 11.70 12.49
N ILE A 168 9.16 11.31 12.11
CA ILE A 168 7.98 12.18 12.23
C ILE A 168 7.77 12.63 13.68
N HIS A 169 7.87 11.73 14.65
CA HIS A 169 7.79 12.08 16.07
C HIS A 169 8.84 13.15 16.46
N ARG A 170 10.04 13.09 15.87
CA ARG A 170 11.12 14.07 16.14
C ARG A 170 10.84 15.44 15.52
N VAL A 171 10.47 15.47 14.24
CA VAL A 171 10.32 16.75 13.51
C VAL A 171 8.97 17.42 13.76
N ALA A 172 7.89 16.64 13.87
CA ALA A 172 6.54 17.15 14.09
C ALA A 172 6.17 17.30 15.59
N LYS A 173 6.94 16.69 16.51
CA LYS A 173 6.69 16.67 17.96
C LYS A 173 5.32 16.09 18.33
N THR A 174 4.83 15.13 17.56
CA THR A 174 3.53 14.48 17.75
C THR A 174 3.54 13.08 17.11
N SER A 175 2.53 12.28 17.41
CA SER A 175 2.36 10.95 16.81
C SER A 175 2.06 11.05 15.29
N VAL A 176 2.34 9.99 14.54
CA VAL A 176 2.03 9.96 13.10
C VAL A 176 0.53 10.09 12.88
N VAL A 177 -0.29 9.44 13.71
CA VAL A 177 -1.75 9.58 13.64
C VAL A 177 -2.17 11.03 13.85
N ASP A 178 -1.69 11.70 14.91
CA ASP A 178 -2.03 13.09 15.18
C ASP A 178 -1.51 14.05 14.10
N TYR A 179 -0.35 13.75 13.54
CA TYR A 179 0.22 14.51 12.42
C TYR A 179 -0.66 14.40 11.16
N LEU A 180 -1.18 13.21 10.88
CA LEU A 180 -2.04 12.95 9.74
C LEU A 180 -3.50 13.38 9.96
N MET A 181 -3.99 13.51 11.20
CA MET A 181 -5.39 13.88 11.46
C MET A 181 -5.82 15.12 10.69
N PRO A 182 -5.21 16.31 10.85
CA PRO A 182 -5.64 17.53 10.16
C PRO A 182 -5.25 17.56 8.67
N ARG A 183 -4.29 16.74 8.23
CA ARG A 183 -3.72 16.76 6.89
C ARG A 183 -4.40 15.78 5.94
N LEU A 184 -4.72 14.59 6.44
CA LEU A 184 -5.25 13.48 5.64
C LEU A 184 -6.61 13.01 6.15
N PHE A 185 -6.69 12.58 7.42
CA PHE A 185 -7.86 11.85 7.90
C PHE A 185 -9.10 12.75 8.00
N GLU A 186 -9.03 13.88 8.69
CA GLU A 186 -10.16 14.80 8.79
C GLU A 186 -10.61 15.36 7.45
N PRO A 187 -9.71 15.81 6.54
CA PRO A 187 -10.09 16.26 5.21
C PRO A 187 -10.86 15.21 4.40
N LEU A 188 -10.50 13.93 4.52
CA LEU A 188 -11.16 12.81 3.87
C LEU A 188 -12.39 12.27 4.64
N GLY A 189 -12.65 12.79 5.85
CA GLY A 189 -13.72 12.28 6.72
C GLY A 189 -13.46 10.88 7.22
N ILE A 190 -12.19 10.58 7.48
CA ILE A 190 -11.74 9.35 8.12
C ILE A 190 -11.70 9.62 9.62
N GLU A 191 -12.32 8.74 10.39
CA GLU A 191 -12.25 8.77 11.85
C GLU A 191 -10.83 8.48 12.30
N ARG A 192 -10.48 8.94 13.53
CA ARG A 192 -9.16 8.67 14.08
C ARG A 192 -8.88 7.16 14.07
N PRO A 193 -7.90 6.67 13.30
CA PRO A 193 -7.62 5.25 13.23
C PRO A 193 -6.84 4.78 14.48
N PHE A 194 -6.92 3.49 14.75
CA PHE A 194 -5.99 2.83 15.66
C PHE A 194 -4.73 2.43 14.87
N TRP A 195 -3.58 2.63 15.49
CA TRP A 195 -2.29 2.16 14.96
C TRP A 195 -1.47 1.57 16.11
N GLU A 196 -0.96 0.37 15.94
CA GLU A 196 -0.08 -0.27 16.92
C GLU A 196 1.20 0.54 17.12
N THR A 197 1.66 0.61 18.37
CA THR A 197 2.85 1.38 18.75
C THR A 197 3.86 0.51 19.50
N ASP A 198 5.09 0.98 19.53
CA ASP A 198 6.07 0.50 20.47
C ASP A 198 5.75 0.95 21.91
N GLN A 199 6.64 0.60 22.86
CA GLN A 199 6.47 0.99 24.27
C GLN A 199 6.60 2.51 24.52
N ASN A 200 7.12 3.29 23.57
CA ASN A 200 7.30 4.74 23.65
C ASN A 200 6.18 5.49 22.95
N GLY A 201 5.19 4.77 22.39
CA GLY A 201 4.05 5.34 21.68
C GLY A 201 4.37 5.74 20.23
N ILE A 202 5.49 5.26 19.67
CA ILE A 202 5.83 5.47 18.26
C ILE A 202 5.12 4.37 17.45
N GLU A 203 4.39 4.77 16.41
CA GLU A 203 3.68 3.83 15.55
C GLU A 203 4.62 2.84 14.87
N ALA A 204 4.23 1.57 14.82
CA ALA A 204 4.98 0.50 14.17
C ALA A 204 5.31 0.80 12.70
N GLY A 205 4.45 1.59 12.05
CA GLY A 205 4.67 2.16 10.72
C GLY A 205 4.65 1.14 9.59
N GLY A 206 5.41 0.08 9.72
CA GLY A 206 5.48 -1.01 8.76
C GLY A 206 4.24 -1.92 8.73
N TRP A 207 3.43 -1.86 9.79
CA TRP A 207 2.19 -2.61 10.02
C TRP A 207 1.34 -1.90 11.09
N GLY A 208 0.23 -2.50 11.49
CA GLY A 208 -0.51 -2.14 12.70
C GLY A 208 -1.54 -1.04 12.55
N LEU A 209 -1.74 -0.49 11.35
CA LEU A 209 -2.84 0.44 11.06
C LEU A 209 -4.14 -0.33 10.87
N TYR A 210 -5.23 0.16 11.47
CA TYR A 210 -6.58 -0.38 11.31
C TYR A 210 -7.50 0.70 10.74
N ILE A 211 -8.04 0.47 9.55
CA ILE A 211 -8.99 1.37 8.87
C ILE A 211 -10.09 0.58 8.16
N LYS A 212 -11.15 1.27 7.79
CA LYS A 212 -12.25 0.72 7.00
C LYS A 212 -11.86 0.64 5.51
N THR A 213 -12.50 -0.26 4.78
CA THR A 213 -12.33 -0.39 3.31
C THR A 213 -12.53 0.95 2.59
N MET A 214 -13.57 1.70 2.97
CA MET A 214 -13.88 3.02 2.42
C MET A 214 -12.75 4.04 2.69
N ASP A 215 -12.08 3.94 3.83
CA ASP A 215 -11.00 4.87 4.16
C ASP A 215 -9.78 4.64 3.28
N LEU A 216 -9.42 3.38 3.05
CA LEU A 216 -8.37 3.04 2.07
C LEU A 216 -8.76 3.50 0.67
N ALA A 217 -10.04 3.30 0.27
CA ALA A 217 -10.54 3.74 -1.03
C ALA A 217 -10.37 5.25 -1.24
N LYS A 218 -10.67 6.07 -0.24
CA LYS A 218 -10.50 7.53 -0.31
C LYS A 218 -9.04 7.92 -0.48
N VAL A 219 -8.13 7.29 0.28
CA VAL A 219 -6.69 7.58 0.20
C VAL A 219 -6.13 7.17 -1.16
N MET A 220 -6.45 5.96 -1.63
CA MET A 220 -5.97 5.50 -2.94
C MET A 220 -6.56 6.33 -4.10
N THR A 221 -7.82 6.80 -3.99
CA THR A 221 -8.39 7.75 -4.95
C THR A 221 -7.61 9.08 -4.96
N CYS A 222 -7.13 9.57 -3.80
CA CYS A 222 -6.24 10.73 -3.76
C CYS A 222 -4.94 10.47 -4.53
N TYR A 223 -4.31 9.31 -4.32
CA TYR A 223 -3.11 8.94 -5.07
C TYR A 223 -3.37 8.86 -6.57
N LEU A 224 -4.50 8.27 -6.99
CA LEU A 224 -4.90 8.18 -8.40
C LEU A 224 -5.04 9.57 -9.05
N HIS A 225 -5.59 10.53 -8.33
CA HIS A 225 -5.88 11.87 -8.82
C HIS A 225 -4.82 12.91 -8.43
N GLU A 226 -3.55 12.54 -8.46
CA GLU A 226 -2.41 13.45 -8.17
C GLU A 226 -2.58 14.21 -6.83
N GLY A 227 -3.10 13.55 -5.82
CA GLY A 227 -3.31 14.09 -4.49
C GLY A 227 -4.64 14.82 -4.27
N LYS A 228 -5.52 14.86 -5.27
CA LYS A 228 -6.81 15.52 -5.17
C LYS A 228 -7.91 14.57 -4.68
N TYR A 229 -8.81 15.12 -3.88
CA TYR A 229 -10.07 14.50 -3.51
C TYR A 229 -11.21 15.51 -3.69
N LYS A 230 -12.19 15.18 -4.55
CA LYS A 230 -13.31 16.12 -4.86
C LYS A 230 -12.81 17.52 -5.20
N ASN A 231 -11.89 17.67 -6.10
CA ASN A 231 -11.28 18.92 -6.56
C ASN A 231 -10.47 19.71 -5.51
N LYS A 232 -10.29 19.17 -4.30
CA LYS A 232 -9.44 19.76 -3.26
C LYS A 232 -8.10 19.02 -3.23
N GLN A 233 -6.98 19.74 -3.26
CA GLN A 233 -5.67 19.16 -3.02
C GLN A 233 -5.58 18.73 -1.55
N ILE A 234 -5.38 17.43 -1.32
CA ILE A 234 -5.20 16.82 0.01
C ILE A 234 -3.74 16.41 0.17
N LEU A 235 -3.23 15.54 -0.71
CA LEU A 235 -1.83 15.15 -0.69
C LEU A 235 -1.00 16.13 -1.51
N PRO A 236 0.27 16.39 -1.14
CA PRO A 236 1.16 17.21 -1.97
C PRO A 236 1.31 16.58 -3.36
N LYS A 237 1.03 17.36 -4.41
CA LYS A 237 1.00 16.84 -5.79
C LYS A 237 2.33 16.24 -6.20
N GLU A 238 3.44 16.94 -5.93
CA GLU A 238 4.77 16.49 -6.34
C GLU A 238 5.18 15.22 -5.58
N TRP A 239 4.76 15.09 -4.32
CA TRP A 239 4.95 13.85 -3.57
C TRP A 239 4.27 12.66 -4.25
N VAL A 240 3.00 12.81 -4.63
CA VAL A 240 2.25 11.73 -5.29
C VAL A 240 2.92 11.28 -6.58
N LYS A 241 3.37 12.24 -7.41
CA LYS A 241 4.08 11.94 -8.66
C LYS A 241 5.35 11.12 -8.44
N GLU A 242 6.13 11.46 -7.41
CA GLU A 242 7.34 10.71 -7.09
C GLU A 242 7.04 9.37 -6.43
N ALA A 243 6.07 9.33 -5.50
CA ALA A 243 5.73 8.13 -4.74
C ALA A 243 5.20 6.99 -5.63
N THR A 244 4.56 7.31 -6.75
CA THR A 244 3.89 6.34 -7.63
C THR A 244 4.69 5.94 -8.86
N VAL A 245 5.99 6.20 -8.87
CA VAL A 245 6.92 5.75 -9.93
C VAL A 245 8.09 5.00 -9.32
N ASN A 246 8.76 4.20 -10.14
CA ASN A 246 9.91 3.42 -9.69
C ASN A 246 11.06 4.33 -9.22
N GLN A 247 11.39 4.28 -7.95
CA GLN A 247 12.45 5.08 -7.29
C GLN A 247 13.77 4.31 -7.13
N ILE A 248 13.76 2.99 -7.35
CA ILE A 248 14.94 2.16 -7.19
C ILE A 248 15.69 1.90 -8.50
N GLY A 249 15.20 2.46 -9.62
CA GLY A 249 15.84 2.34 -10.93
C GLY A 249 16.03 0.88 -11.36
N ASP A 250 17.26 0.52 -11.71
CA ASP A 250 17.63 -0.82 -12.17
C ASP A 250 17.96 -1.80 -11.03
N ILE A 251 17.80 -1.39 -9.77
CA ILE A 251 18.03 -2.28 -8.64
C ILE A 251 17.02 -3.43 -8.71
N LYS A 252 17.54 -4.66 -8.76
CA LYS A 252 16.72 -5.85 -8.83
C LYS A 252 16.07 -6.16 -7.50
N MET A 253 14.79 -6.38 -7.52
CA MET A 253 14.04 -6.85 -6.36
C MET A 253 14.13 -8.38 -6.30
N PRO A 254 14.58 -8.94 -5.16
CA PRO A 254 14.70 -10.39 -4.99
C PRO A 254 13.31 -10.99 -4.74
N SER A 255 12.48 -11.10 -5.75
CA SER A 255 11.18 -11.74 -5.66
C SER A 255 11.10 -12.90 -6.65
N LYS A 256 10.48 -14.00 -6.22
CA LYS A 256 10.06 -15.08 -7.11
C LYS A 256 8.78 -14.72 -7.85
N ASP A 257 8.04 -13.76 -7.31
CA ASP A 257 6.81 -13.25 -7.87
C ASP A 257 7.12 -12.10 -8.84
N LYS A 258 6.81 -12.30 -10.10
CA LYS A 258 7.07 -11.32 -11.16
C LYS A 258 6.25 -10.04 -10.99
N ASP A 259 5.06 -10.13 -10.39
CA ASP A 259 4.21 -8.98 -10.11
C ASP A 259 4.79 -8.02 -9.07
N CYS A 260 5.72 -8.50 -8.25
CA CYS A 260 6.42 -7.71 -7.25
C CYS A 260 7.76 -7.17 -7.72
N CYS A 261 8.10 -7.32 -9.01
CA CYS A 261 9.44 -7.00 -9.51
C CYS A 261 9.48 -5.84 -10.50
N ALA A 262 8.35 -5.16 -10.75
CA ALA A 262 8.29 -4.05 -11.72
C ALA A 262 8.89 -2.74 -11.18
N GLY A 263 9.11 -2.66 -9.87
CA GLY A 263 9.72 -1.51 -9.21
C GLY A 263 9.06 -1.17 -7.87
N TYR A 264 9.66 -0.21 -7.18
CA TYR A 264 9.20 0.28 -5.90
C TYR A 264 9.31 1.79 -5.82
N GLY A 265 8.22 2.42 -5.45
CA GLY A 265 8.15 3.86 -5.21
C GLY A 265 8.38 4.20 -3.74
N TYR A 266 7.69 5.20 -3.21
CA TYR A 266 7.72 5.50 -1.79
C TYR A 266 6.66 4.66 -1.07
N CYS A 267 7.03 3.46 -0.67
CA CYS A 267 6.14 2.44 -0.05
C CYS A 267 4.93 2.08 -0.93
N ILE A 268 5.12 2.07 -2.22
CA ILE A 268 4.13 1.70 -3.23
C ILE A 268 4.81 0.74 -4.22
N TRP A 269 4.16 -0.38 -4.49
CA TRP A 269 4.62 -1.39 -5.44
C TRP A 269 4.17 -1.03 -6.86
N MET A 270 5.05 -1.27 -7.83
CA MET A 270 4.73 -1.18 -9.26
C MET A 270 4.39 -2.57 -9.77
N ASP A 271 3.28 -2.68 -10.49
CA ASP A 271 2.87 -3.93 -11.10
C ASP A 271 3.42 -4.07 -12.52
N ASP A 272 3.87 -5.28 -12.90
CA ASP A 272 4.25 -5.61 -14.28
C ASP A 272 2.99 -6.00 -15.07
N THR A 273 2.07 -5.05 -15.22
CA THR A 273 0.77 -5.24 -15.89
C THR A 273 0.56 -4.24 -17.02
N GLU A 274 -0.27 -4.62 -17.98
CA GLU A 274 -0.84 -3.74 -18.97
C GLU A 274 -2.38 -3.78 -18.87
N PRO A 275 -3.03 -2.66 -18.65
CA PRO A 275 -2.47 -1.32 -18.44
C PRO A 275 -1.68 -1.21 -17.12
N TYR A 276 -0.73 -0.25 -17.09
CA TYR A 276 0.10 0.02 -15.90
C TYR A 276 -0.74 0.24 -14.66
N SER A 277 -0.30 -0.36 -13.57
CA SER A 277 -0.88 -0.17 -12.24
C SER A 277 0.20 -0.06 -11.16
N TYR A 278 -0.20 0.50 -10.04
CA TYR A 278 0.59 0.51 -8.81
C TYR A 278 -0.33 0.26 -7.60
N ARG A 279 0.25 -0.21 -6.51
CA ARG A 279 -0.57 -0.60 -5.37
C ARG A 279 0.08 -0.34 -4.00
N ALA A 280 -0.77 -0.06 -3.02
CA ALA A 280 -0.53 -0.34 -1.63
C ALA A 280 -0.82 -1.82 -1.39
N ASP A 281 0.09 -2.52 -0.70
CA ASP A 281 0.07 -3.97 -0.55
C ASP A 281 0.30 -4.37 0.90
N GLY A 282 -0.52 -5.27 1.40
CA GLY A 282 -0.43 -5.79 2.76
C GLY A 282 -0.66 -7.29 2.83
N MET A 283 0.04 -7.93 3.75
CA MET A 283 -0.07 -9.36 4.01
C MET A 283 -1.54 -9.80 4.06
N PHE A 284 -1.80 -11.02 3.64
CA PHE A 284 -3.14 -11.59 3.48
C PHE A 284 -4.01 -10.88 2.44
N SER A 285 -3.38 -10.17 1.48
CA SER A 285 -4.04 -9.56 0.32
C SER A 285 -4.90 -8.33 0.66
N GLN A 286 -4.41 -7.48 1.57
CA GLN A 286 -4.94 -6.15 1.72
C GLN A 286 -4.42 -5.30 0.56
N PHE A 287 -5.28 -4.92 -0.38
CA PHE A 287 -4.87 -4.20 -1.58
C PHE A 287 -5.60 -2.87 -1.78
N GLY A 288 -4.83 -1.86 -2.20
CA GLY A 288 -5.34 -0.68 -2.87
C GLY A 288 -4.61 -0.54 -4.21
N ILE A 289 -5.26 -0.90 -5.31
CA ILE A 289 -4.65 -0.97 -6.65
C ILE A 289 -5.20 0.17 -7.50
N ASN A 290 -4.32 0.97 -8.09
CA ASN A 290 -4.67 2.06 -8.98
C ASN A 290 -4.26 1.77 -10.42
N PHE A 291 -5.17 2.05 -11.34
CA PHE A 291 -4.98 2.01 -12.79
C PHE A 291 -5.12 3.42 -13.36
N PRO A 292 -4.03 4.20 -13.49
CA PRO A 292 -4.10 5.61 -13.90
C PRO A 292 -4.76 5.84 -15.25
N SER A 293 -4.45 5.02 -16.25
CA SER A 293 -5.03 5.16 -17.61
C SER A 293 -6.52 4.80 -17.68
N LEU A 294 -7.05 4.09 -16.69
CA LEU A 294 -8.45 3.68 -16.62
C LEU A 294 -9.26 4.53 -15.64
N ASP A 295 -8.61 5.47 -14.96
CA ASP A 295 -9.18 6.24 -13.84
C ASP A 295 -9.94 5.32 -12.89
N ALA A 296 -9.27 4.23 -12.46
CA ALA A 296 -9.87 3.19 -11.67
C ALA A 296 -9.02 2.80 -10.46
N THR A 297 -9.71 2.47 -9.35
CA THR A 297 -9.12 1.96 -8.11
C THR A 297 -9.86 0.70 -7.69
N ILE A 298 -9.12 -0.33 -7.31
CA ILE A 298 -9.65 -1.56 -6.69
C ILE A 298 -9.16 -1.63 -5.26
N ILE A 299 -10.07 -1.90 -4.33
CA ILE A 299 -9.76 -2.14 -2.92
C ILE A 299 -10.21 -3.54 -2.54
N SER A 300 -9.37 -4.25 -1.80
CA SER A 300 -9.76 -5.51 -1.17
C SER A 300 -9.22 -5.60 0.25
N THR A 301 -10.02 -6.22 1.13
CA THR A 301 -9.58 -6.74 2.42
C THR A 301 -9.85 -8.24 2.43
N VAL A 302 -8.84 -9.02 2.78
CA VAL A 302 -8.82 -10.47 2.53
C VAL A 302 -8.09 -11.18 3.66
N ALA A 303 -8.29 -12.47 3.83
CA ALA A 303 -7.55 -13.31 4.78
C ALA A 303 -6.99 -14.58 4.10
N ILE A 304 -6.27 -14.40 2.98
CA ILE A 304 -5.65 -15.51 2.23
C ILE A 304 -4.14 -15.46 2.47
N PRO A 305 -3.54 -16.55 3.03
CA PRO A 305 -2.11 -16.60 3.30
C PRO A 305 -1.24 -16.50 2.04
N CYS A 306 -1.74 -16.96 0.89
CA CYS A 306 -1.07 -16.84 -0.40
C CYS A 306 -1.62 -15.62 -1.15
N GLU A 307 -0.89 -14.51 -1.10
CA GLU A 307 -1.28 -13.23 -1.73
C GLU A 307 -1.45 -13.35 -3.24
N ASP A 308 -0.72 -14.27 -3.88
CA ASP A 308 -0.81 -14.53 -5.31
C ASP A 308 -2.19 -15.01 -5.75
N GLU A 309 -2.90 -15.77 -4.89
CA GLU A 309 -4.22 -16.31 -5.25
C GLU A 309 -5.28 -15.19 -5.33
N ALA A 310 -5.30 -14.27 -4.37
CA ALA A 310 -6.24 -13.16 -4.39
C ALA A 310 -5.94 -12.18 -5.53
N ARG A 311 -4.66 -11.87 -5.73
CA ARG A 311 -4.21 -11.01 -6.82
C ARG A 311 -4.51 -11.64 -8.18
N ALA A 312 -4.22 -12.93 -8.37
CA ALA A 312 -4.56 -13.66 -9.57
C ALA A 312 -6.08 -13.69 -9.84
N ALA A 313 -6.90 -13.80 -8.79
CA ALA A 313 -8.35 -13.72 -8.93
C ALA A 313 -8.79 -12.33 -9.41
N ILE A 314 -8.22 -11.27 -8.85
CA ILE A 314 -8.50 -9.89 -9.30
C ILE A 314 -8.08 -9.74 -10.77
N TRP A 315 -6.86 -10.14 -11.13
CA TRP A 315 -6.34 -10.01 -12.51
C TRP A 315 -7.09 -10.85 -13.55
N ALA A 316 -7.79 -11.89 -13.13
CA ALA A 316 -8.61 -12.71 -14.04
C ALA A 316 -9.83 -11.98 -14.59
N PHE A 317 -10.33 -11.00 -13.85
CA PHE A 317 -11.57 -10.29 -14.17
C PHE A 317 -11.33 -8.79 -14.40
N PHE A 318 -10.31 -8.24 -13.78
CA PHE A 318 -9.93 -6.84 -13.89
C PHE A 318 -8.48 -6.73 -14.42
N PRO A 319 -8.17 -5.80 -15.33
CA PRO A 319 -8.99 -4.71 -15.83
C PRO A 319 -10.02 -5.05 -16.93
N ALA A 320 -10.17 -6.30 -17.36
CA ALA A 320 -11.12 -6.67 -18.43
C ALA A 320 -12.58 -6.25 -18.16
N ALA A 321 -12.95 -6.08 -16.88
CA ALA A 321 -14.27 -5.58 -16.50
C ALA A 321 -14.45 -4.07 -16.75
N PHE A 322 -13.38 -3.33 -17.06
CA PHE A 322 -13.45 -1.92 -17.42
C PHE A 322 -13.72 -1.77 -18.92
N ALA A 323 -14.63 -0.88 -19.31
CA ALA A 323 -14.83 -0.51 -20.69
C ALA A 323 -13.76 0.50 -21.13
N ASP A 324 -13.32 0.39 -22.38
CA ASP A 324 -12.56 1.41 -23.08
C ASP A 324 -13.45 2.61 -23.50
N GLU A 325 -12.89 3.59 -24.21
CA GLU A 325 -13.63 4.76 -24.69
C GLU A 325 -14.77 4.40 -25.67
N ASP A 326 -14.66 3.26 -26.33
CA ASP A 326 -15.67 2.73 -27.27
C ASP A 326 -16.71 1.83 -26.61
N GLY A 327 -16.57 1.58 -25.29
CA GLY A 327 -17.46 0.72 -24.52
C GLY A 327 -17.14 -0.78 -24.58
N ASN A 328 -16.01 -1.16 -25.20
CA ASN A 328 -15.54 -2.53 -25.19
C ASN A 328 -14.73 -2.81 -23.91
N GLY A 329 -14.63 -4.08 -23.51
CA GLY A 329 -13.73 -4.46 -22.42
C GLY A 329 -12.28 -4.15 -22.76
N VAL A 330 -11.54 -3.61 -21.78
CA VAL A 330 -10.12 -3.29 -21.94
C VAL A 330 -9.34 -4.57 -22.24
N GLU A 331 -8.62 -4.58 -23.38
CA GLU A 331 -7.66 -5.64 -23.65
C GLU A 331 -6.55 -5.60 -22.60
N VAL A 332 -6.40 -6.72 -21.96
CA VAL A 332 -5.32 -6.92 -21.00
C VAL A 332 -4.14 -7.48 -21.76
N GLY A 333 -3.09 -6.68 -21.95
CA GLY A 333 -1.85 -7.13 -22.57
C GLY A 333 -1.32 -8.37 -21.87
N THR A 334 -0.67 -9.24 -22.62
CA THR A 334 0.13 -10.34 -22.06
C THR A 334 1.34 -9.76 -21.34
N SER A 335 1.11 -9.19 -20.16
CA SER A 335 2.21 -8.92 -19.27
C SER A 335 2.92 -10.24 -18.95
N ARG A 336 4.15 -10.17 -18.49
CA ARG A 336 4.96 -11.33 -18.06
C ARG A 336 4.29 -12.18 -16.98
N VAL A 337 3.20 -11.66 -16.41
CA VAL A 337 2.32 -12.42 -15.53
C VAL A 337 1.63 -13.47 -16.38
N ASN A 338 2.12 -14.69 -16.31
CA ASN A 338 1.34 -15.84 -16.71
C ASN A 338 0.08 -15.80 -15.84
N ARG A 339 -1.03 -15.35 -16.41
CA ARG A 339 -2.32 -15.35 -15.75
C ARG A 339 -2.89 -16.76 -15.82
N PRO A 340 -2.56 -17.61 -14.85
CA PRO A 340 -3.04 -18.99 -14.89
C PRO A 340 -4.56 -19.05 -14.72
N VAL A 341 -5.18 -17.93 -14.40
CA VAL A 341 -6.60 -17.86 -14.04
C VAL A 341 -7.52 -17.61 -15.22
N ALA A 342 -6.97 -17.21 -16.37
CA ALA A 342 -7.78 -17.17 -17.61
C ALA A 342 -8.30 -18.56 -18.02
N SER A 343 -7.72 -19.64 -17.49
CA SER A 343 -8.28 -20.99 -17.59
C SER A 343 -8.78 -21.46 -16.23
N LYS A 344 -10.06 -21.71 -16.11
CA LYS A 344 -10.70 -22.36 -14.94
C LYS A 344 -9.96 -23.64 -14.46
N HIS A 345 -9.10 -24.20 -15.27
CA HIS A 345 -8.37 -25.44 -14.99
C HIS A 345 -7.14 -25.28 -14.10
N SER A 346 -6.45 -24.14 -14.10
CA SER A 346 -5.17 -24.03 -13.37
C SER A 346 -5.36 -23.90 -11.84
N VAL A 347 -6.44 -23.29 -11.39
CA VAL A 347 -6.74 -23.17 -9.94
C VAL A 347 -7.28 -24.49 -9.40
N THR A 348 -8.07 -25.22 -10.20
CA THR A 348 -8.57 -26.56 -9.84
C THR A 348 -7.42 -27.57 -9.72
N GLU A 349 -6.43 -27.52 -10.62
CA GLU A 349 -5.24 -28.37 -10.57
C GLU A 349 -4.36 -28.10 -9.35
N ARG A 350 -4.17 -26.82 -8.95
CA ARG A 350 -3.41 -26.50 -7.74
C ARG A 350 -4.07 -27.02 -6.46
N ARG A 351 -5.40 -27.14 -6.41
CA ARG A 351 -6.11 -27.75 -5.27
C ARG A 351 -6.01 -29.25 -5.20
N LEU A 352 -5.90 -29.90 -6.36
CA LEU A 352 -5.73 -31.37 -6.42
C LEU A 352 -4.34 -31.79 -5.93
N ILE A 353 -3.31 -30.98 -6.19
CA ILE A 353 -1.93 -31.25 -5.75
C ILE A 353 -1.73 -31.01 -4.25
N GLY A 354 -2.52 -30.14 -3.62
CA GLY A 354 -2.49 -29.87 -2.17
C GLY A 354 -3.30 -30.85 -1.31
N LYS A 355 -3.86 -31.93 -1.91
CA LYS A 355 -4.63 -32.97 -1.20
C LYS A 355 -3.99 -34.34 -1.22
N THR A 356 -2.71 -34.45 -1.65
CA THR A 356 -1.95 -35.71 -1.54
C THR A 356 -0.87 -35.61 -0.48
#